data_251b10cb4b40a34138a98545858a9cc8
#
_entry.id   251b10cb4b40a34138a98545858a9cc8
#
_cell.length_a   1.000
_cell.length_b   1.000
_cell.length_c   1.000
_cell.angle_alpha   90.00
_cell.angle_beta   90.00
_cell.angle_gamma   90.00
#
_symmetry.space_group_name_H-M   'P 1'
#
loop_
_entity.id
_entity.type
_entity.pdbx_description
1 polymer ?
#
loop_
_entity_poly.entity_id
_entity_poly.type
_entity_poly.pdbx_seq_one_letter_code
_entity_poly.pdbx_strand_id
1 'polypeptide(L)'
;MANKRIIGPKLFPWQKDIVDAIKNAGPHAQKIFVAKSKRQCGKSFMCEMELLRHSITYSNSTSICVSLTFSSCGKLFKELCDFIKDAPFVESINSSSMEINFKNKSSILFKSAASGDNLRGLTVKGSGILILDECAYLKDDLYGVVLPYVNMYKCNVLMVSTPRTKTGIFYEYFNEGIKNPDGPIQSFDLSKYDTSEVLPEDKIELYRKILPKWQFVSEILGEFVDEVGGVFDLSKNVFKTTELNTNDIFIGIDWATGTDNDYTVVSAFDSSAIQLGLDYKNNLNPTEQIQWISNIIRNKYKDYKVQKIICETNSIGNVYTPLLKEAIGLNYNFDDFTTSNPSKREIIDYMIKRINEETIKFLTDNEQYVELGGYQIEITKTGQITYNGMYGS
;
A
#
# COMPACT_ATOMS: atom_id res chain seq x y z
N MET A 1 -47.94 -2.05 18.98
CA MET A 1 -46.87 -1.99 17.97
C MET A 1 -45.79 -2.96 18.40
N ALA A 2 -45.55 -4.02 17.64
CA ALA A 2 -44.57 -5.04 18.01
C ALA A 2 -43.16 -4.43 17.99
N ASN A 3 -42.45 -4.50 19.10
CA ASN A 3 -41.02 -4.19 19.19
C ASN A 3 -40.25 -5.11 18.21
N LYS A 4 -40.02 -4.66 16.98
CA LYS A 4 -39.04 -5.30 16.12
C LYS A 4 -37.69 -5.18 16.82
N ARG A 5 -37.18 -6.25 17.44
CA ARG A 5 -35.78 -6.36 17.87
C ARG A 5 -34.94 -6.15 16.62
N ILE A 6 -34.16 -5.07 16.60
CA ILE A 6 -33.12 -4.89 15.61
C ILE A 6 -32.04 -5.91 15.98
N ILE A 7 -31.98 -7.02 15.24
CA ILE A 7 -30.92 -8.00 15.38
C ILE A 7 -29.73 -7.37 14.65
N GLY A 8 -28.73 -6.97 15.41
CA GLY A 8 -27.47 -6.50 14.84
C GLY A 8 -26.77 -7.60 14.03
N PRO A 9 -25.87 -7.25 13.11
CA PRO A 9 -25.11 -8.21 12.33
C PRO A 9 -24.30 -9.14 13.23
N LYS A 10 -24.10 -10.40 12.78
CA LYS A 10 -23.22 -11.34 13.48
C LYS A 10 -21.77 -10.88 13.35
N LEU A 11 -21.15 -10.53 14.46
CA LEU A 11 -19.73 -10.19 14.53
C LEU A 11 -18.88 -11.47 14.60
N PHE A 12 -17.69 -11.42 14.00
CA PHE A 12 -16.67 -12.44 14.22
C PHE A 12 -16.19 -12.41 15.69
N PRO A 13 -15.66 -13.50 16.22
CA PRO A 13 -15.21 -13.57 17.61
C PRO A 13 -14.28 -12.41 18.00
N TRP A 14 -13.28 -12.11 17.18
CA TRP A 14 -12.35 -11.04 17.43
C TRP A 14 -12.96 -9.62 17.41
N GLN A 15 -13.94 -9.39 16.53
CA GLN A 15 -14.69 -8.13 16.51
C GLN A 15 -15.50 -7.95 17.79
N LYS A 16 -16.08 -9.05 18.25
CA LYS A 16 -16.84 -9.07 19.49
C LYS A 16 -15.96 -8.78 20.70
N ASP A 17 -14.76 -9.36 20.77
CA ASP A 17 -13.81 -9.14 21.87
C ASP A 17 -13.44 -7.65 22.00
N ILE A 18 -13.18 -6.95 20.87
CA ILE A 18 -12.90 -5.52 20.87
C ILE A 18 -14.12 -4.71 21.30
N VAL A 19 -15.29 -4.97 20.71
CA VAL A 19 -16.53 -4.26 21.06
C VAL A 19 -16.89 -4.45 22.54
N ASP A 20 -16.75 -5.67 23.07
CA ASP A 20 -16.99 -5.96 24.48
C ASP A 20 -15.98 -5.24 25.40
N ALA A 21 -14.71 -5.17 25.00
CA ALA A 21 -13.68 -4.44 25.75
C ALA A 21 -14.00 -2.93 25.82
N ILE A 22 -14.37 -2.32 24.69
CA ILE A 22 -14.76 -0.90 24.64
C ILE A 22 -16.01 -0.65 25.48
N LYS A 23 -17.00 -1.54 25.38
CA LYS A 23 -18.24 -1.48 26.16
C LYS A 23 -17.98 -1.58 27.67
N ASN A 24 -17.14 -2.54 28.07
CA ASN A 24 -16.82 -2.79 29.49
C ASN A 24 -16.01 -1.65 30.11
N ALA A 25 -15.15 -0.97 29.33
CA ALA A 25 -14.42 0.21 29.78
C ALA A 25 -15.36 1.41 30.02
N GLY A 26 -16.46 1.49 29.28
CA GLY A 26 -17.34 2.67 29.29
C GLY A 26 -16.81 3.83 28.43
N PRO A 27 -17.66 4.81 28.08
CA PRO A 27 -17.34 5.81 27.06
C PRO A 27 -16.27 6.85 27.48
N HIS A 28 -16.05 7.02 28.78
CA HIS A 28 -15.16 8.05 29.35
C HIS A 28 -13.90 7.46 30.00
N ALA A 29 -13.55 6.22 29.66
CA ALA A 29 -12.39 5.53 30.26
C ALA A 29 -11.04 6.10 29.80
N GLN A 30 -11.02 6.92 28.76
CA GLN A 30 -9.80 7.49 28.19
C GLN A 30 -8.80 6.40 27.75
N LYS A 31 -9.31 5.26 27.34
CA LYS A 31 -8.48 4.13 26.87
C LYS A 31 -8.25 4.20 25.37
N ILE A 32 -7.09 3.68 24.98
CA ILE A 32 -6.70 3.48 23.59
C ILE A 32 -6.73 1.98 23.31
N PHE A 33 -7.59 1.56 22.39
CA PHE A 33 -7.70 0.19 21.92
C PHE A 33 -6.95 0.07 20.60
N VAL A 34 -5.96 -0.81 20.52
CA VAL A 34 -5.11 -0.98 19.35
C VAL A 34 -5.31 -2.36 18.75
N ALA A 35 -5.83 -2.44 17.54
CA ALA A 35 -6.17 -3.67 16.88
C ALA A 35 -5.31 -3.92 15.63
N LYS A 36 -4.39 -4.86 15.72
CA LYS A 36 -3.56 -5.36 14.62
C LYS A 36 -4.26 -6.50 13.90
N SER A 37 -4.43 -6.41 12.58
CA SER A 37 -5.20 -7.39 11.79
C SER A 37 -4.59 -7.68 10.43
N LYS A 38 -4.91 -8.84 9.89
CA LYS A 38 -4.70 -9.19 8.48
C LYS A 38 -5.60 -8.34 7.57
N ARG A 39 -5.26 -8.27 6.28
CA ARG A 39 -6.11 -7.68 5.27
C ARG A 39 -7.41 -8.49 5.09
N GLN A 40 -8.50 -7.81 4.70
CA GLN A 40 -9.80 -8.42 4.41
C GLN A 40 -10.48 -9.16 5.59
N CYS A 41 -10.06 -8.94 6.82
CA CYS A 41 -10.66 -9.58 8.00
C CYS A 41 -11.86 -8.80 8.58
N GLY A 42 -12.44 -7.82 7.87
CA GLY A 42 -13.64 -7.11 8.33
C GLY A 42 -13.37 -5.98 9.34
N LYS A 43 -12.17 -5.39 9.34
CA LYS A 43 -11.81 -4.22 10.17
C LYS A 43 -12.78 -3.06 10.00
N SER A 44 -12.96 -2.63 8.75
CA SER A 44 -13.80 -1.49 8.41
C SER A 44 -15.24 -1.69 8.87
N PHE A 45 -15.80 -2.88 8.64
CA PHE A 45 -17.13 -3.23 9.11
C PHE A 45 -17.25 -3.14 10.64
N MET A 46 -16.24 -3.60 11.38
CA MET A 46 -16.23 -3.45 12.85
C MET A 46 -16.21 -1.97 13.26
N CYS A 47 -15.41 -1.14 12.62
CA CYS A 47 -15.37 0.31 12.87
C CYS A 47 -16.73 0.96 12.66
N GLU A 48 -17.40 0.62 11.56
CA GLU A 48 -18.74 1.12 11.24
C GLU A 48 -19.78 0.70 12.28
N MET A 49 -19.77 -0.57 12.69
CA MET A 49 -20.68 -1.09 13.70
C MET A 49 -20.42 -0.48 15.07
N GLU A 50 -19.17 -0.21 15.43
CA GLU A 50 -18.84 0.44 16.70
C GLU A 50 -19.26 1.92 16.72
N LEU A 51 -19.05 2.65 15.62
CA LEU A 51 -19.56 4.02 15.47
C LEU A 51 -21.09 4.06 15.60
N LEU A 52 -21.77 3.14 14.92
CA LEU A 52 -23.24 3.05 14.99
C LEU A 52 -23.70 2.72 16.41
N ARG A 53 -23.10 1.72 17.05
CA ARG A 53 -23.40 1.33 18.43
C ARG A 53 -23.28 2.51 19.40
N HIS A 54 -22.16 3.24 19.32
CA HIS A 54 -21.97 4.44 20.16
C HIS A 54 -23.07 5.47 19.92
N SER A 55 -23.35 5.80 18.67
CA SER A 55 -24.31 6.83 18.32
C SER A 55 -25.75 6.50 18.70
N ILE A 56 -26.16 5.23 18.58
CA ILE A 56 -27.52 4.84 18.99
C ILE A 56 -27.65 4.66 20.50
N THR A 57 -26.53 4.33 21.21
CA THR A 57 -26.52 4.11 22.66
C THR A 57 -26.44 5.41 23.43
N TYR A 58 -25.64 6.36 22.98
CA TYR A 58 -25.35 7.59 23.69
C TYR A 58 -25.93 8.81 22.96
N SER A 59 -26.96 9.41 23.56
CA SER A 59 -27.56 10.64 23.02
C SER A 59 -26.62 11.85 23.18
N ASN A 60 -26.82 12.89 22.37
CA ASN A 60 -26.05 14.13 22.38
C ASN A 60 -24.51 13.92 22.25
N SER A 61 -24.09 12.90 21.51
CA SER A 61 -22.70 12.53 21.31
C SER A 61 -22.25 12.71 19.87
N THR A 62 -20.98 12.98 19.66
CA THR A 62 -20.36 13.02 18.32
C THR A 62 -19.19 12.05 18.28
N SER A 63 -19.28 11.05 17.41
CA SER A 63 -18.20 10.11 17.12
C SER A 63 -17.49 10.50 15.83
N ILE A 64 -16.20 10.25 15.75
CA ILE A 64 -15.38 10.62 14.59
C ILE A 64 -14.64 9.40 14.08
N CYS A 65 -14.68 9.17 12.77
CA CYS A 65 -13.84 8.21 12.06
C CYS A 65 -12.83 8.97 11.21
N VAL A 66 -11.55 8.69 11.41
CA VAL A 66 -10.46 9.22 10.58
C VAL A 66 -9.86 8.08 9.78
N SER A 67 -9.77 8.24 8.46
CA SER A 67 -9.11 7.29 7.57
C SER A 67 -8.07 7.99 6.70
N LEU A 68 -7.16 7.22 6.10
CA LEU A 68 -5.98 7.72 5.40
C LEU A 68 -6.33 8.71 4.27
N THR A 69 -7.33 8.37 3.44
CA THR A 69 -7.68 9.16 2.25
C THR A 69 -9.16 9.55 2.25
N PHE A 70 -9.50 10.56 1.43
CA PHE A 70 -10.89 10.93 1.19
C PHE A 70 -11.70 9.76 0.60
N SER A 71 -11.10 8.98 -0.30
CA SER A 71 -11.73 7.81 -0.92
C SER A 71 -12.04 6.71 0.10
N SER A 72 -11.10 6.41 1.02
CA SER A 72 -11.34 5.42 2.08
C SER A 72 -12.42 5.88 3.06
N CYS A 73 -12.44 7.16 3.44
CA CYS A 73 -13.52 7.74 4.23
C CYS A 73 -14.88 7.64 3.52
N GLY A 74 -14.91 7.99 2.24
CA GLY A 74 -16.13 7.93 1.41
C GLY A 74 -16.67 6.52 1.28
N LYS A 75 -15.80 5.52 1.22
CA LYS A 75 -16.20 4.10 1.20
C LYS A 75 -16.88 3.70 2.52
N LEU A 76 -16.22 3.95 3.67
CA LEU A 76 -16.77 3.66 5.00
C LEU A 76 -18.11 4.38 5.22
N PHE A 77 -18.17 5.67 4.90
CA PHE A 77 -19.38 6.46 4.99
C PHE A 77 -20.52 5.85 4.17
N LYS A 78 -20.26 5.49 2.90
CA LYS A 78 -21.25 4.92 2.00
C LYS A 78 -21.74 3.55 2.49
N GLU A 79 -20.85 2.66 2.89
CA GLU A 79 -21.17 1.32 3.41
C GLU A 79 -22.07 1.43 4.64
N LEU A 80 -21.74 2.31 5.60
CA LEU A 80 -22.57 2.56 6.76
C LEU A 80 -23.94 3.17 6.37
N CYS A 81 -23.97 4.15 5.47
CA CYS A 81 -25.23 4.75 4.99
C CYS A 81 -26.14 3.70 4.33
N ASP A 82 -25.58 2.83 3.48
CA ASP A 82 -26.35 1.76 2.83
C ASP A 82 -26.93 0.77 3.86
N PHE A 83 -26.19 0.50 4.94
CA PHE A 83 -26.63 -0.36 6.02
C PHE A 83 -27.80 0.24 6.83
N ILE A 84 -27.80 1.57 7.06
CA ILE A 84 -28.78 2.24 7.93
C ILE A 84 -29.84 3.06 7.18
N LYS A 85 -29.87 3.06 5.85
CA LYS A 85 -30.73 3.94 5.02
C LYS A 85 -32.20 3.95 5.40
N ASP A 86 -32.75 2.80 5.82
CA ASP A 86 -34.15 2.63 6.19
C ASP A 86 -34.36 2.59 7.72
N ALA A 87 -33.31 2.91 8.50
CA ALA A 87 -33.39 2.82 9.94
C ALA A 87 -34.16 3.99 10.56
N PRO A 88 -35.19 3.72 11.41
CA PRO A 88 -36.07 4.74 11.92
C PRO A 88 -35.42 5.75 12.88
N PHE A 89 -34.20 5.46 13.34
CA PHE A 89 -33.43 6.30 14.27
C PHE A 89 -32.54 7.31 13.53
N VAL A 90 -32.38 7.22 12.21
CA VAL A 90 -31.64 8.20 11.41
C VAL A 90 -32.48 9.46 11.25
N GLU A 91 -31.88 10.63 11.43
CA GLU A 91 -32.46 11.94 11.22
C GLU A 91 -32.12 12.51 9.86
N SER A 92 -30.81 12.57 9.54
CA SER A 92 -30.34 13.07 8.27
C SER A 92 -28.95 12.48 7.90
N ILE A 93 -28.68 12.42 6.61
CA ILE A 93 -27.38 12.02 6.03
C ILE A 93 -26.92 13.16 5.13
N ASN A 94 -25.71 13.70 5.39
CA ASN A 94 -25.08 14.72 4.57
C ASN A 94 -23.85 14.14 3.86
N SER A 95 -23.98 13.87 2.56
CA SER A 95 -22.90 13.29 1.77
C SER A 95 -21.74 14.27 1.51
N SER A 96 -21.99 15.57 1.47
CA SER A 96 -20.94 16.57 1.22
C SER A 96 -19.96 16.71 2.39
N SER A 97 -20.47 16.66 3.63
CA SER A 97 -19.66 16.71 4.86
C SER A 97 -19.29 15.32 5.38
N MET A 98 -19.82 14.25 4.76
CA MET A 98 -19.77 12.85 5.25
C MET A 98 -20.18 12.76 6.71
N GLU A 99 -21.41 13.21 7.01
CA GLU A 99 -21.97 13.28 8.34
C GLU A 99 -23.32 12.57 8.40
N ILE A 100 -23.54 11.79 9.45
CA ILE A 100 -24.79 11.10 9.75
C ILE A 100 -25.32 11.63 11.08
N ASN A 101 -26.55 12.13 11.07
CA ASN A 101 -27.23 12.64 12.27
C ASN A 101 -28.37 11.71 12.69
N PHE A 102 -28.52 11.51 13.99
CA PHE A 102 -29.49 10.63 14.60
C PHE A 102 -30.53 11.40 15.43
N LYS A 103 -31.74 10.88 15.51
CA LYS A 103 -32.88 11.50 16.24
C LYS A 103 -32.61 11.74 17.73
N ASN A 104 -31.66 10.98 18.33
CA ASN A 104 -31.21 11.20 19.73
C ASN A 104 -30.18 12.32 19.85
N LYS A 105 -29.95 13.11 18.79
CA LYS A 105 -28.99 14.22 18.69
C LYS A 105 -27.52 13.78 18.75
N SER A 106 -27.24 12.53 18.46
CA SER A 106 -25.89 12.07 18.21
C SER A 106 -25.53 12.20 16.74
N SER A 107 -24.23 12.19 16.44
CA SER A 107 -23.72 12.24 15.06
C SER A 107 -22.45 11.41 14.85
N ILE A 108 -22.21 11.02 13.63
CA ILE A 108 -20.95 10.41 13.15
C ILE A 108 -20.38 11.29 12.06
N LEU A 109 -19.09 11.64 12.18
CA LEU A 109 -18.35 12.37 11.15
C LEU A 109 -17.21 11.49 10.62
N PHE A 110 -17.07 11.46 9.29
CA PHE A 110 -15.95 10.82 8.61
C PHE A 110 -15.00 11.88 8.07
N LYS A 111 -13.70 11.76 8.39
CA LYS A 111 -12.67 12.74 8.04
C LYS A 111 -11.42 12.07 7.49
N SER A 112 -10.87 12.68 6.46
CA SER A 112 -9.62 12.22 5.85
C SER A 112 -8.41 12.82 6.54
N ALA A 113 -7.40 11.99 6.80
CA ALA A 113 -6.08 12.39 7.28
C ALA A 113 -5.18 12.99 6.19
N ALA A 114 -5.63 13.06 4.93
CA ALA A 114 -4.83 13.56 3.80
C ALA A 114 -4.31 14.99 3.99
N SER A 115 -4.97 15.81 4.84
CA SER A 115 -4.39 17.07 5.32
C SER A 115 -4.60 17.19 6.83
N GLY A 116 -3.54 17.40 7.60
CA GLY A 116 -3.59 17.58 9.05
C GLY A 116 -4.48 18.75 9.46
N ASP A 117 -4.62 19.76 8.61
CA ASP A 117 -5.47 20.93 8.91
C ASP A 117 -6.96 20.56 8.97
N ASN A 118 -7.41 19.57 8.22
CA ASN A 118 -8.80 19.08 8.29
C ASN A 118 -9.14 18.39 9.60
N LEU A 119 -8.14 17.98 10.37
CA LEU A 119 -8.31 17.34 11.68
C LEU A 119 -8.27 18.33 12.83
N ARG A 120 -7.69 19.52 12.61
CA ARG A 120 -7.68 20.59 13.61
C ARG A 120 -9.09 21.14 13.80
N GLY A 121 -9.53 21.24 15.05
CA GLY A 121 -10.87 21.73 15.39
C GLY A 121 -11.98 20.67 15.37
N LEU A 122 -11.67 19.41 15.09
CA LEU A 122 -12.61 18.33 15.32
C LEU A 122 -12.89 18.18 16.83
N THR A 123 -14.13 17.90 17.15
CA THR A 123 -14.55 17.76 18.56
C THR A 123 -15.37 16.50 18.73
N VAL A 124 -14.82 15.52 19.45
CA VAL A 124 -15.60 14.40 19.98
C VAL A 124 -16.47 14.95 21.12
N LYS A 125 -17.78 14.76 21.04
CA LYS A 125 -18.71 15.31 22.06
C LYS A 125 -19.37 14.20 22.86
N GLY A 126 -19.67 14.51 24.11
CA GLY A 126 -20.38 13.60 25.00
C GLY A 126 -19.67 12.26 25.13
N SER A 127 -20.43 11.20 24.98
CA SER A 127 -19.94 9.81 25.01
C SER A 127 -19.52 9.28 23.64
N GLY A 128 -19.04 10.13 22.71
CA GLY A 128 -18.54 9.73 21.40
C GLY A 128 -17.22 8.95 21.49
N ILE A 129 -16.85 8.34 20.39
CA ILE A 129 -15.58 7.60 20.21
C ILE A 129 -14.80 8.17 19.03
N LEU A 130 -13.46 8.13 19.12
CA LEU A 130 -12.58 8.41 18.00
C LEU A 130 -12.08 7.09 17.41
N ILE A 131 -12.27 6.87 16.12
CA ILE A 131 -11.75 5.69 15.42
C ILE A 131 -10.75 6.13 14.38
N LEU A 132 -9.56 5.51 14.38
CA LEU A 132 -8.50 5.68 13.39
C LEU A 132 -8.39 4.41 12.57
N ASP A 133 -8.84 4.47 11.33
CA ASP A 133 -8.76 3.35 10.38
C ASP A 133 -7.49 3.46 9.52
N GLU A 134 -6.86 2.31 9.25
CA GLU A 134 -5.57 2.17 8.56
C GLU A 134 -4.45 3.05 9.19
N CYS A 135 -4.46 3.10 10.52
CA CYS A 135 -3.62 4.04 11.27
C CYS A 135 -2.11 3.74 11.18
N ALA A 136 -1.65 2.53 10.92
CA ALA A 136 -0.23 2.23 10.67
C ALA A 136 0.36 2.99 9.47
N TYR A 137 -0.48 3.55 8.60
CA TYR A 137 -0.10 4.32 7.42
C TYR A 137 -0.24 5.84 7.63
N LEU A 138 -0.76 6.27 8.77
CA LEU A 138 -0.82 7.68 9.13
C LEU A 138 0.57 8.20 9.50
N LYS A 139 0.85 9.45 9.16
CA LYS A 139 2.09 10.11 9.58
C LYS A 139 2.09 10.36 11.08
N ASP A 140 3.25 10.25 11.71
CA ASP A 140 3.39 10.39 13.17
C ASP A 140 2.97 11.78 13.67
N ASP A 141 3.13 12.84 12.89
CA ASP A 141 2.68 14.19 13.22
C ASP A 141 1.15 14.30 13.39
N LEU A 142 0.39 13.47 12.67
CA LEU A 142 -1.08 13.44 12.82
C LEU A 142 -1.53 12.89 14.18
N TYR A 143 -0.76 11.99 14.76
CA TYR A 143 -1.05 11.49 16.11
C TYR A 143 -0.91 12.60 17.17
N GLY A 144 0.03 13.53 16.97
CA GLY A 144 0.18 14.74 17.80
C GLY A 144 -1.05 15.64 17.76
N VAL A 145 -1.83 15.62 16.69
CA VAL A 145 -3.09 16.36 16.57
C VAL A 145 -4.26 15.60 17.20
N VAL A 146 -4.31 14.29 17.03
CA VAL A 146 -5.48 13.46 17.32
C VAL A 146 -5.48 12.92 18.75
N LEU A 147 -4.34 12.48 19.26
CA LEU A 147 -4.26 11.87 20.60
C LEU A 147 -4.56 12.83 21.77
N PRO A 148 -4.25 14.15 21.72
CA PRO A 148 -4.68 15.07 22.74
C PRO A 148 -6.20 15.09 22.95
N TYR A 149 -6.99 14.69 21.95
CA TYR A 149 -8.44 14.58 22.07
C TYR A 149 -8.89 13.56 23.12
N VAL A 150 -8.11 12.50 23.36
CA VAL A 150 -8.38 11.50 24.42
C VAL A 150 -8.54 12.21 25.77
N ASN A 151 -7.57 13.03 26.12
CA ASN A 151 -7.56 13.75 27.39
C ASN A 151 -8.53 14.94 27.41
N MET A 152 -8.61 15.69 26.30
CA MET A 152 -9.41 16.91 26.19
C MET A 152 -10.91 16.61 26.22
N TYR A 153 -11.35 15.54 25.55
CA TYR A 153 -12.76 15.16 25.43
C TYR A 153 -13.14 13.96 26.28
N LYS A 154 -12.19 13.39 27.03
CA LYS A 154 -12.39 12.19 27.88
C LYS A 154 -13.07 11.06 27.09
N CYS A 155 -12.63 10.83 25.87
CA CYS A 155 -13.15 9.78 24.99
C CYS A 155 -12.19 8.60 24.88
N ASN A 156 -12.70 7.47 24.41
CA ASN A 156 -11.87 6.36 23.99
C ASN A 156 -11.41 6.53 22.55
N VAL A 157 -10.28 5.92 22.23
CA VAL A 157 -9.77 5.81 20.85
C VAL A 157 -9.67 4.35 20.45
N LEU A 158 -10.13 4.01 19.25
CA LEU A 158 -9.90 2.73 18.59
C LEU A 158 -8.98 2.95 17.41
N MET A 159 -7.81 2.34 17.44
CA MET A 159 -6.79 2.33 16.39
C MET A 159 -6.81 0.98 15.69
N VAL A 160 -7.11 0.94 14.40
CA VAL A 160 -7.21 -0.31 13.64
C VAL A 160 -6.35 -0.22 12.39
N SER A 161 -5.54 -1.23 12.14
CA SER A 161 -4.75 -1.31 10.91
C SER A 161 -4.26 -2.72 10.59
N THR A 162 -3.89 -2.96 9.32
CA THR A 162 -2.86 -3.93 9.02
C THR A 162 -1.53 -3.42 9.58
N PRO A 163 -0.66 -4.28 10.15
CA PRO A 163 0.65 -3.83 10.63
C PRO A 163 1.53 -3.38 9.46
N ARG A 164 2.53 -2.55 9.76
CA ARG A 164 3.54 -2.15 8.78
C ARG A 164 4.92 -2.43 9.36
N THR A 165 5.70 -1.43 9.64
CA THR A 165 7.05 -1.55 10.21
C THR A 165 7.03 -1.69 11.73
N LYS A 166 8.12 -2.21 12.30
CA LYS A 166 8.38 -2.22 13.75
C LYS A 166 8.81 -0.83 14.26
N THR A 167 8.22 0.21 13.68
CA THR A 167 8.46 1.62 14.01
C THR A 167 7.15 2.38 13.96
N GLY A 168 7.13 3.57 14.57
CA GLY A 168 5.98 4.48 14.57
C GLY A 168 4.97 4.19 15.67
N ILE A 169 4.06 5.14 15.87
CA ILE A 169 3.15 5.19 17.03
C ILE A 169 2.22 3.98 17.12
N PHE A 170 1.73 3.47 15.97
CA PHE A 170 0.87 2.28 15.98
C PHE A 170 1.59 1.04 16.52
N TYR A 171 2.86 0.83 16.12
CA TYR A 171 3.68 -0.27 16.63
C TYR A 171 4.01 -0.12 18.11
N GLU A 172 4.39 1.09 18.53
CA GLU A 172 4.73 1.39 19.92
C GLU A 172 3.54 1.15 20.83
N TYR A 173 2.36 1.66 20.46
CA TYR A 173 1.14 1.50 21.25
C TYR A 173 0.65 0.06 21.27
N PHE A 174 0.76 -0.65 20.15
CA PHE A 174 0.44 -2.07 20.12
C PHE A 174 1.30 -2.86 21.12
N ASN A 175 2.62 -2.63 21.12
CA ASN A 175 3.52 -3.32 22.02
C ASN A 175 3.33 -2.88 23.49
N GLU A 176 3.06 -1.62 23.74
CA GLU A 176 2.77 -1.14 25.11
C GLU A 176 1.53 -1.84 25.68
N GLY A 177 0.45 -1.95 24.91
CA GLY A 177 -0.76 -2.62 25.37
C GLY A 177 -0.59 -4.16 25.52
N ILE A 178 0.36 -4.77 24.81
CA ILE A 178 0.73 -6.19 25.04
C ILE A 178 1.55 -6.33 26.34
N LYS A 179 2.47 -5.41 26.62
CA LYS A 179 3.33 -5.44 27.82
C LYS A 179 2.57 -5.08 29.08
N ASN A 180 1.62 -4.16 28.98
CA ASN A 180 0.85 -3.61 30.09
C ASN A 180 -0.66 -3.68 29.82
N PRO A 181 -1.28 -4.88 29.86
CA PRO A 181 -2.68 -5.08 29.48
C PRO A 181 -3.70 -4.37 30.39
N ASP A 182 -3.32 -4.04 31.62
CA ASP A 182 -4.16 -3.30 32.57
C ASP A 182 -4.00 -1.76 32.45
N GLY A 183 -3.07 -1.33 31.58
CA GLY A 183 -2.76 0.08 31.35
C GLY A 183 -3.84 0.85 30.57
N PRO A 184 -3.52 2.10 30.20
CA PRO A 184 -4.42 2.94 29.40
C PRO A 184 -4.52 2.46 27.93
N ILE A 185 -3.61 1.61 27.47
CA ILE A 185 -3.59 1.03 26.14
C ILE A 185 -3.91 -0.45 26.23
N GLN A 186 -4.87 -0.92 25.42
CA GLN A 186 -5.23 -2.33 25.34
C GLN A 186 -5.09 -2.81 23.89
N SER A 187 -4.29 -3.87 23.68
CA SER A 187 -3.96 -4.36 22.35
C SER A 187 -4.64 -5.66 22.00
N PHE A 188 -5.06 -5.77 20.73
CA PHE A 188 -5.72 -6.94 20.16
C PHE A 188 -4.95 -7.42 18.94
N ASP A 189 -4.51 -8.67 18.99
CA ASP A 189 -3.81 -9.32 17.90
C ASP A 189 -4.76 -10.24 17.12
N LEU A 190 -5.30 -9.72 16.02
CA LEU A 190 -6.27 -10.44 15.22
C LEU A 190 -5.63 -11.51 14.34
N SER A 191 -4.29 -11.50 14.19
CA SER A 191 -3.57 -12.56 13.45
C SER A 191 -3.69 -13.93 14.11
N LYS A 192 -4.01 -13.95 15.41
CA LYS A 192 -4.16 -15.18 16.22
C LYS A 192 -5.53 -15.87 16.07
N TYR A 193 -6.49 -15.20 15.43
CA TYR A 193 -7.81 -15.78 15.20
C TYR A 193 -7.84 -16.56 13.89
N ASP A 194 -8.70 -17.59 13.83
CA ASP A 194 -8.96 -18.30 12.60
C ASP A 194 -9.66 -17.37 11.60
N THR A 195 -9.05 -17.22 10.45
CA THR A 195 -9.55 -16.39 9.34
C THR A 195 -9.77 -17.21 8.07
N SER A 196 -9.79 -18.54 8.16
CA SER A 196 -9.93 -19.46 7.02
C SER A 196 -11.20 -19.23 6.19
N GLU A 197 -12.30 -18.76 6.82
CA GLU A 197 -13.54 -18.43 6.13
C GLU A 197 -13.38 -17.27 5.13
N VAL A 198 -12.48 -16.32 5.39
CA VAL A 198 -12.23 -15.14 4.54
C VAL A 198 -10.93 -15.21 3.77
N LEU A 199 -9.95 -15.95 4.28
CA LEU A 199 -8.63 -16.13 3.68
C LEU A 199 -8.22 -17.61 3.75
N PRO A 200 -8.71 -18.47 2.84
CA PRO A 200 -8.36 -19.88 2.78
C PRO A 200 -6.91 -20.12 2.38
N GLU A 201 -6.37 -21.30 2.75
CA GLU A 201 -4.94 -21.65 2.63
C GLU A 201 -4.43 -21.57 1.17
N ASP A 202 -5.23 -21.99 0.19
CA ASP A 202 -4.89 -21.91 -1.23
C ASP A 202 -4.63 -20.47 -1.69
N LYS A 203 -5.36 -19.50 -1.17
CA LYS A 203 -5.12 -18.08 -1.42
C LYS A 203 -3.87 -17.57 -0.70
N ILE A 204 -3.61 -18.04 0.52
CA ILE A 204 -2.38 -17.71 1.25
C ILE A 204 -1.16 -18.15 0.44
N GLU A 205 -1.16 -19.38 -0.05
CA GLU A 205 -0.06 -19.90 -0.88
C GLU A 205 0.10 -19.15 -2.23
N LEU A 206 -1.01 -18.72 -2.84
CA LEU A 206 -0.97 -17.86 -4.02
C LEU A 206 -0.30 -16.52 -3.69
N TYR A 207 -0.76 -15.85 -2.62
CA TYR A 207 -0.19 -14.55 -2.20
C TYR A 207 1.27 -14.66 -1.79
N ARG A 208 1.71 -15.77 -1.19
CA ARG A 208 3.12 -16.03 -0.89
C ARG A 208 4.01 -15.98 -2.13
N LYS A 209 3.48 -16.41 -3.28
CA LYS A 209 4.23 -16.45 -4.55
C LYS A 209 4.25 -15.11 -5.30
N ILE A 210 3.19 -14.32 -5.16
CA ILE A 210 3.00 -13.12 -5.99
C ILE A 210 3.28 -11.80 -5.25
N LEU A 211 3.26 -11.79 -3.91
CA LEU A 211 3.51 -10.57 -3.14
C LEU A 211 4.98 -10.45 -2.71
N PRO A 212 5.51 -9.23 -2.62
CA PRO A 212 6.77 -8.99 -1.92
C PRO A 212 6.71 -9.57 -0.50
N LYS A 213 7.83 -10.11 -0.02
CA LYS A 213 7.90 -10.79 1.29
C LYS A 213 7.35 -9.93 2.43
N TRP A 214 7.73 -8.66 2.49
CA TRP A 214 7.26 -7.75 3.53
C TRP A 214 5.73 -7.54 3.45
N GLN A 215 5.17 -7.42 2.24
CA GLN A 215 3.73 -7.24 2.03
C GLN A 215 2.96 -8.51 2.40
N PHE A 216 3.48 -9.67 2.03
CA PHE A 216 2.93 -10.95 2.45
C PHE A 216 2.90 -11.08 3.98
N VAL A 217 4.02 -10.77 4.65
CA VAL A 217 4.11 -10.81 6.12
C VAL A 217 3.16 -9.82 6.77
N SER A 218 3.13 -8.59 6.29
CA SER A 218 2.31 -7.51 6.84
C SER A 218 0.82 -7.72 6.56
N GLU A 219 0.42 -7.86 5.30
CA GLU A 219 -1.00 -7.85 4.91
C GLU A 219 -1.68 -9.21 5.06
N ILE A 220 -0.96 -10.31 4.77
CA ILE A 220 -1.54 -11.65 4.76
C ILE A 220 -1.33 -12.38 6.09
N LEU A 221 -0.13 -12.31 6.67
CA LEU A 221 0.12 -12.90 7.98
C LEU A 221 -0.29 -11.98 9.14
N GLY A 222 -0.40 -10.66 8.91
CA GLY A 222 -0.77 -9.70 9.93
C GLY A 222 0.35 -9.41 10.93
N GLU A 223 1.62 -9.49 10.50
CA GLU A 223 2.78 -9.30 11.35
C GLU A 223 3.56 -8.03 10.99
N PHE A 224 4.15 -7.38 12.00
CA PHE A 224 5.04 -6.25 11.77
C PHE A 224 6.33 -6.71 11.11
N VAL A 225 6.86 -5.91 10.19
CA VAL A 225 8.13 -6.16 9.51
C VAL A 225 9.23 -5.23 10.03
N ASP A 226 10.47 -5.69 10.04
CA ASP A 226 11.60 -4.91 10.57
C ASP A 226 11.86 -3.65 9.71
N GLU A 227 11.78 -3.83 8.41
CA GLU A 227 11.81 -2.75 7.43
C GLU A 227 10.75 -3.03 6.37
N VAL A 228 10.24 -1.98 5.72
CA VAL A 228 9.63 -2.16 4.42
C VAL A 228 10.82 -2.49 3.53
N GLY A 229 11.12 -3.77 3.42
CA GLY A 229 12.17 -4.25 2.53
C GLY A 229 11.91 -3.71 1.14
N GLY A 230 12.96 -3.50 0.35
CA GLY A 230 12.82 -3.08 -1.04
C GLY A 230 11.76 -3.93 -1.75
N VAL A 231 11.18 -3.41 -2.80
CA VAL A 231 10.16 -4.09 -3.62
C VAL A 231 10.61 -5.50 -4.00
N PHE A 232 11.92 -5.69 -4.15
CA PHE A 232 12.56 -6.94 -4.59
C PHE A 232 13.28 -7.65 -3.44
N ASP A 233 13.06 -8.95 -3.28
CA ASP A 233 13.81 -9.79 -2.32
C ASP A 233 15.16 -10.17 -2.90
N LEU A 234 16.15 -9.29 -2.73
CA LEU A 234 17.52 -9.50 -3.23
C LEU A 234 18.31 -10.54 -2.41
N SER A 235 17.75 -11.11 -1.34
CA SER A 235 18.35 -12.26 -0.64
C SER A 235 18.26 -13.55 -1.47
N LYS A 236 17.44 -13.57 -2.51
CA LYS A 236 17.30 -14.67 -3.46
C LYS A 236 18.55 -14.80 -4.33
N ASN A 237 18.83 -16.02 -4.76
CA ASN A 237 19.98 -16.33 -5.61
C ASN A 237 19.75 -15.89 -7.07
N VAL A 238 19.48 -14.60 -7.26
CA VAL A 238 19.21 -14.01 -8.59
C VAL A 238 20.41 -13.27 -9.18
N PHE A 239 21.38 -12.86 -8.36
CA PHE A 239 22.66 -12.28 -8.81
C PHE A 239 23.69 -13.39 -8.94
N LYS A 240 23.80 -13.95 -10.13
CA LYS A 240 24.73 -15.05 -10.40
C LYS A 240 25.07 -15.07 -11.89
N THR A 241 26.34 -15.16 -12.19
CA THR A 241 26.78 -15.47 -13.54
C THR A 241 26.33 -16.89 -13.89
N THR A 242 25.48 -17.00 -14.88
CA THR A 242 24.94 -18.27 -15.37
C THR A 242 25.22 -18.35 -16.86
N GLU A 243 25.48 -19.54 -17.36
CA GLU A 243 25.58 -19.75 -18.81
C GLU A 243 24.26 -19.46 -19.48
N LEU A 244 24.29 -18.82 -20.64
CA LEU A 244 23.10 -18.55 -21.44
C LEU A 244 22.50 -19.87 -21.94
N ASN A 245 21.17 -19.94 -21.92
CA ASN A 245 20.44 -21.10 -22.39
C ASN A 245 20.14 -21.03 -23.90
N THR A 246 20.22 -19.83 -24.49
CA THR A 246 19.85 -19.58 -25.87
C THR A 246 20.55 -18.36 -26.44
N ASN A 247 20.70 -18.33 -27.80
CA ASN A 247 21.19 -17.14 -28.50
C ASN A 247 20.09 -16.14 -28.87
N ASP A 248 18.84 -16.46 -28.59
CA ASP A 248 17.72 -15.54 -28.78
C ASP A 248 17.69 -14.51 -27.63
N ILE A 249 17.83 -13.22 -27.96
CA ILE A 249 17.91 -12.16 -26.99
C ILE A 249 16.88 -11.07 -27.19
N PHE A 250 16.53 -10.41 -26.09
CA PHE A 250 15.64 -9.27 -25.99
C PHE A 250 16.41 -8.11 -25.36
N ILE A 251 16.31 -6.92 -25.95
CA ILE A 251 17.04 -5.73 -25.51
C ILE A 251 16.02 -4.70 -25.02
N GLY A 252 16.18 -4.21 -23.78
CA GLY A 252 15.46 -3.08 -23.23
C GLY A 252 16.33 -1.81 -23.27
N ILE A 253 15.75 -0.68 -23.64
CA ILE A 253 16.42 0.62 -23.71
C ILE A 253 15.60 1.64 -22.92
N ASP A 254 16.25 2.30 -21.97
CA ASP A 254 15.76 3.46 -21.25
C ASP A 254 16.62 4.68 -21.57
N TRP A 255 15.98 5.84 -21.81
CA TRP A 255 16.62 7.04 -22.31
C TRP A 255 16.85 8.08 -21.21
N ALA A 256 18.09 8.55 -21.05
CA ALA A 256 18.38 9.67 -20.17
C ALA A 256 17.91 11.00 -20.74
N THR A 257 17.40 11.87 -19.87
CA THR A 257 17.00 13.25 -20.24
C THR A 257 18.20 14.18 -20.47
N GLY A 258 19.42 13.71 -20.19
CA GLY A 258 20.66 14.50 -20.34
C GLY A 258 20.93 15.45 -19.16
N THR A 259 20.17 15.36 -18.08
CA THR A 259 20.48 16.07 -16.83
C THR A 259 21.40 15.26 -15.94
N ASP A 260 22.20 15.94 -15.11
CA ASP A 260 23.17 15.32 -14.21
C ASP A 260 22.56 14.15 -13.40
N ASN A 261 23.19 12.99 -13.47
CA ASN A 261 22.86 11.74 -12.81
C ASN A 261 21.78 10.84 -13.42
N ASP A 262 21.25 11.15 -14.61
CA ASP A 262 20.33 10.27 -15.32
C ASP A 262 21.12 9.42 -16.34
N TYR A 263 20.89 8.09 -16.33
CA TYR A 263 21.59 7.14 -17.20
C TYR A 263 20.74 6.68 -18.37
N THR A 264 21.32 6.70 -19.56
CA THR A 264 20.81 5.89 -20.66
C THR A 264 21.24 4.45 -20.42
N VAL A 265 20.30 3.52 -20.40
CA VAL A 265 20.52 2.13 -20.05
C VAL A 265 20.18 1.20 -21.22
N VAL A 266 21.03 0.21 -21.48
CA VAL A 266 20.77 -0.89 -22.40
C VAL A 266 20.93 -2.19 -21.64
N SER A 267 19.86 -2.94 -21.50
CA SER A 267 19.85 -4.23 -20.81
C SER A 267 19.40 -5.33 -21.75
N ALA A 268 20.13 -6.44 -21.80
CA ALA A 268 19.83 -7.55 -22.67
C ALA A 268 19.65 -8.86 -21.87
N PHE A 269 18.58 -9.57 -22.17
CA PHE A 269 18.23 -10.86 -21.58
C PHE A 269 18.05 -11.92 -22.66
N ASP A 270 18.37 -13.17 -22.33
CA ASP A 270 17.96 -14.29 -23.16
C ASP A 270 16.48 -14.66 -22.95
N SER A 271 15.95 -15.58 -23.76
CA SER A 271 14.55 -16.03 -23.65
C SER A 271 14.23 -16.78 -22.35
N SER A 272 15.24 -17.16 -21.57
CA SER A 272 15.10 -17.77 -20.23
C SER A 272 15.17 -16.75 -19.09
N ALA A 273 15.22 -15.45 -19.43
CA ALA A 273 15.39 -14.34 -18.49
C ALA A 273 16.75 -14.35 -17.75
N ILE A 274 17.80 -14.76 -18.42
CA ILE A 274 19.18 -14.61 -17.96
C ILE A 274 19.76 -13.35 -18.59
N GLN A 275 20.18 -12.39 -17.76
CA GLN A 275 20.79 -11.14 -18.22
C GLN A 275 22.20 -11.43 -18.76
N LEU A 276 22.42 -11.06 -20.00
CA LEU A 276 23.72 -11.22 -20.67
C LEU A 276 24.50 -9.91 -20.80
N GLY A 277 23.82 -8.79 -20.69
CA GLY A 277 24.43 -7.47 -20.79
C GLY A 277 23.65 -6.41 -20.05
N LEU A 278 24.40 -5.53 -19.40
CA LEU A 278 23.95 -4.30 -18.81
C LEU A 278 24.99 -3.23 -19.16
N ASP A 279 24.58 -2.22 -19.90
CA ASP A 279 25.42 -1.10 -20.31
C ASP A 279 24.66 0.18 -19.94
N TYR A 280 25.31 1.09 -19.24
CA TYR A 280 24.72 2.37 -18.87
C TYR A 280 25.72 3.50 -18.98
N LYS A 281 25.24 4.68 -19.36
CA LYS A 281 26.09 5.86 -19.53
C LYS A 281 25.25 7.12 -19.34
N ASN A 282 25.83 8.09 -18.63
CA ASN A 282 25.23 9.41 -18.42
C ASN A 282 25.92 10.50 -19.25
N ASN A 283 25.41 11.72 -19.19
CA ASN A 283 25.98 12.91 -19.79
C ASN A 283 26.22 12.81 -21.31
N LEU A 284 25.41 12.04 -22.02
CA LEU A 284 25.43 11.96 -23.47
C LEU A 284 24.41 12.89 -24.09
N ASN A 285 24.79 13.61 -25.13
CA ASN A 285 23.81 14.31 -25.97
C ASN A 285 22.99 13.31 -26.84
N PRO A 286 21.88 13.72 -27.45
CA PRO A 286 21.01 12.81 -28.22
C PRO A 286 21.73 12.01 -29.30
N THR A 287 22.63 12.65 -30.06
CA THR A 287 23.38 12.00 -31.13
C THR A 287 24.35 10.96 -30.57
N GLU A 288 25.02 11.29 -29.47
CA GLU A 288 25.93 10.38 -28.78
C GLU A 288 25.23 9.17 -28.21
N GLN A 289 24.01 9.34 -27.63
CA GLN A 289 23.20 8.25 -27.11
C GLN A 289 22.87 7.26 -28.25
N ILE A 290 22.36 7.76 -29.37
CA ILE A 290 22.00 6.93 -30.53
C ILE A 290 23.19 6.20 -31.11
N GLN A 291 24.34 6.87 -31.24
CA GLN A 291 25.57 6.24 -31.73
C GLN A 291 26.09 5.18 -30.77
N TRP A 292 26.08 5.45 -29.48
CA TRP A 292 26.52 4.53 -28.44
C TRP A 292 25.67 3.26 -28.42
N ILE A 293 24.33 3.40 -28.40
CA ILE A 293 23.41 2.26 -28.44
C ILE A 293 23.54 1.47 -29.75
N SER A 294 23.65 2.18 -30.88
CA SER A 294 23.86 1.53 -32.18
C SER A 294 25.12 0.67 -32.19
N ASN A 295 26.21 1.16 -31.60
CA ASN A 295 27.46 0.41 -31.46
C ASN A 295 27.31 -0.83 -30.57
N ILE A 296 26.57 -0.72 -29.45
CA ILE A 296 26.29 -1.88 -28.59
C ILE A 296 25.54 -2.93 -29.38
N ILE A 297 24.44 -2.59 -30.03
CA ILE A 297 23.60 -3.54 -30.76
C ILE A 297 24.37 -4.22 -31.88
N ARG A 298 25.13 -3.46 -32.67
CA ARG A 298 25.83 -3.97 -33.85
C ARG A 298 27.10 -4.74 -33.54
N ASN A 299 27.81 -4.40 -32.47
CA ASN A 299 29.13 -4.97 -32.19
C ASN A 299 29.10 -5.95 -31.01
N LYS A 300 28.47 -5.59 -29.88
CA LYS A 300 28.42 -6.45 -28.70
C LYS A 300 27.48 -7.64 -28.89
N TYR A 301 26.34 -7.41 -29.59
CA TYR A 301 25.32 -8.42 -29.79
C TYR A 301 25.28 -9.01 -31.22
N LYS A 302 26.35 -8.83 -32.01
CA LYS A 302 26.42 -9.28 -33.42
C LYS A 302 26.24 -10.77 -33.62
N ASP A 303 26.66 -11.58 -32.64
CA ASP A 303 26.62 -13.06 -32.71
C ASP A 303 25.33 -13.64 -32.10
N TYR A 304 24.43 -12.76 -31.63
CA TYR A 304 23.16 -13.12 -31.06
C TYR A 304 22.02 -12.81 -32.01
N LYS A 305 20.93 -13.56 -31.90
CA LYS A 305 19.69 -13.29 -32.62
C LYS A 305 18.81 -12.35 -31.81
N VAL A 306 18.86 -11.06 -32.10
CA VAL A 306 18.00 -10.06 -31.46
C VAL A 306 16.56 -10.26 -31.91
N GLN A 307 15.73 -10.80 -31.03
CA GLN A 307 14.32 -11.08 -31.31
C GLN A 307 13.50 -9.79 -31.26
N LYS A 308 13.82 -8.91 -30.28
CA LYS A 308 13.09 -7.68 -30.07
C LYS A 308 13.95 -6.64 -29.34
N ILE A 309 13.74 -5.37 -29.71
CA ILE A 309 14.26 -4.20 -29.02
C ILE A 309 13.07 -3.42 -28.48
N ILE A 310 13.00 -3.23 -27.18
CA ILE A 310 11.92 -2.51 -26.50
C ILE A 310 12.48 -1.18 -26.00
N CYS A 311 11.89 -0.07 -26.44
CA CYS A 311 12.30 1.27 -26.06
C CYS A 311 11.20 1.95 -25.27
N GLU A 312 11.56 2.63 -24.18
CA GLU A 312 10.63 3.54 -23.54
C GLU A 312 10.34 4.73 -24.45
N THR A 313 9.05 5.05 -24.66
CA THR A 313 8.62 6.11 -25.57
C THR A 313 8.00 7.32 -24.84
N ASN A 314 8.16 7.42 -23.54
CA ASN A 314 7.74 8.61 -22.80
C ASN A 314 8.68 9.79 -23.11
N SER A 315 8.15 11.01 -23.08
CA SER A 315 8.93 12.24 -23.23
C SER A 315 9.91 12.20 -24.43
N ILE A 316 11.20 12.14 -24.16
CA ILE A 316 12.27 12.13 -25.18
C ILE A 316 12.34 10.84 -25.98
N GLY A 317 11.89 9.72 -25.43
CA GLY A 317 11.89 8.43 -26.12
C GLY A 317 11.08 8.43 -27.40
N ASN A 318 10.02 9.24 -27.47
CA ASN A 318 9.24 9.47 -28.70
C ASN A 318 10.08 10.06 -29.85
N VAL A 319 11.13 10.81 -29.52
CA VAL A 319 12.04 11.44 -30.51
C VAL A 319 13.22 10.51 -30.81
N TYR A 320 13.81 9.90 -29.77
CA TYR A 320 15.06 9.15 -29.91
C TYR A 320 14.86 7.76 -30.51
N THR A 321 13.74 7.09 -30.20
CA THR A 321 13.44 5.77 -30.73
C THR A 321 13.34 5.73 -32.26
N PRO A 322 12.64 6.64 -32.95
CA PRO A 322 12.67 6.72 -34.42
C PRO A 322 14.06 6.95 -35.00
N LEU A 323 14.86 7.81 -34.38
CA LEU A 323 16.24 8.09 -34.82
C LEU A 323 17.15 6.85 -34.65
N LEU A 324 16.97 6.09 -33.57
CA LEU A 324 17.69 4.82 -33.40
C LEU A 324 17.27 3.79 -34.45
N LYS A 325 15.97 3.66 -34.74
CA LYS A 325 15.44 2.77 -35.80
C LYS A 325 16.08 3.08 -37.16
N GLU A 326 16.20 4.37 -37.49
CA GLU A 326 16.87 4.83 -38.70
C GLU A 326 18.37 4.50 -38.67
N ALA A 327 19.06 4.76 -37.57
CA ALA A 327 20.49 4.57 -37.43
C ALA A 327 20.91 3.09 -37.53
N ILE A 328 20.15 2.13 -36.97
CA ILE A 328 20.54 0.70 -37.00
C ILE A 328 19.92 -0.08 -38.16
N GLY A 329 18.93 0.47 -38.84
CA GLY A 329 18.29 -0.13 -40.04
C GLY A 329 17.07 -1.00 -39.71
N LEU A 330 16.39 -1.42 -40.80
CA LEU A 330 15.07 -2.11 -40.74
C LEU A 330 15.14 -3.59 -40.34
N ASN A 331 16.31 -4.14 -40.05
CA ASN A 331 16.48 -5.58 -39.80
C ASN A 331 16.13 -6.00 -38.35
N TYR A 332 15.79 -5.03 -37.49
CA TYR A 332 15.47 -5.27 -36.09
C TYR A 332 13.98 -5.05 -35.82
N ASN A 333 13.40 -5.90 -34.99
CA ASN A 333 12.02 -5.79 -34.54
C ASN A 333 11.95 -4.89 -33.30
N PHE A 334 11.26 -3.76 -33.40
CA PHE A 334 11.09 -2.81 -32.33
C PHE A 334 9.67 -2.84 -31.74
N ASP A 335 9.59 -2.76 -30.41
CA ASP A 335 8.36 -2.43 -29.69
C ASP A 335 8.55 -1.13 -28.91
N ASP A 336 7.52 -0.32 -28.92
CA ASP A 336 7.44 0.89 -28.16
C ASP A 336 6.75 0.61 -26.80
N PHE A 337 7.36 1.02 -25.71
CA PHE A 337 6.83 0.85 -24.38
C PHE A 337 6.51 2.22 -23.74
N THR A 338 5.25 2.42 -23.35
CA THR A 338 4.84 3.66 -22.65
C THR A 338 4.69 3.37 -21.16
N THR A 339 5.52 4.02 -20.35
CA THR A 339 5.45 3.93 -18.90
C THR A 339 4.27 4.74 -18.40
N SER A 340 3.37 4.06 -17.73
CA SER A 340 2.23 4.59 -16.99
C SER A 340 2.14 3.86 -15.65
N ASN A 341 1.41 4.39 -14.69
CA ASN A 341 1.25 3.70 -13.40
C ASN A 341 0.76 2.24 -13.54
N PRO A 342 -0.22 1.93 -14.39
CA PRO A 342 -0.63 0.53 -14.62
C PRO A 342 0.46 -0.32 -15.25
N SER A 343 1.12 0.14 -16.33
CA SER A 343 2.16 -0.64 -17.03
C SER A 343 3.42 -0.82 -16.17
N LYS A 344 3.83 0.21 -15.42
CA LYS A 344 4.94 0.12 -14.45
C LYS A 344 4.63 -0.93 -13.39
N ARG A 345 3.41 -0.92 -12.86
CA ARG A 345 2.97 -1.91 -11.87
C ARG A 345 3.02 -3.33 -12.41
N GLU A 346 2.52 -3.56 -13.62
CA GLU A 346 2.52 -4.88 -14.26
C GLU A 346 3.95 -5.44 -14.40
N ILE A 347 4.90 -4.61 -14.87
CA ILE A 347 6.32 -5.01 -14.99
C ILE A 347 6.91 -5.34 -13.61
N ILE A 348 6.68 -4.49 -12.62
CA ILE A 348 7.22 -4.69 -11.27
C ILE A 348 6.63 -5.95 -10.63
N ASP A 349 5.33 -6.16 -10.72
CA ASP A 349 4.67 -7.36 -10.19
C ASP A 349 5.20 -8.63 -10.87
N TYR A 350 5.43 -8.58 -12.18
CA TYR A 350 6.07 -9.68 -12.93
C TYR A 350 7.51 -9.94 -12.47
N MET A 351 8.29 -8.89 -12.28
CA MET A 351 9.67 -9.00 -11.83
C MET A 351 9.76 -9.55 -10.39
N ILE A 352 8.89 -9.11 -9.48
CA ILE A 352 8.75 -9.67 -8.12
C ILE A 352 8.53 -11.18 -8.19
N LYS A 353 7.57 -11.62 -9.02
CA LYS A 353 7.29 -13.04 -9.20
C LYS A 353 8.52 -13.80 -9.66
N ARG A 354 9.21 -13.32 -10.69
CA ARG A 354 10.39 -13.97 -11.27
C ARG A 354 11.58 -14.04 -10.29
N ILE A 355 11.75 -13.00 -9.45
CA ILE A 355 12.76 -12.98 -8.38
C ILE A 355 12.41 -14.01 -7.30
N ASN A 356 11.14 -14.03 -6.83
CA ASN A 356 10.69 -14.95 -5.80
C ASN A 356 10.79 -16.42 -6.23
N GLU A 357 10.54 -16.70 -7.51
CA GLU A 357 10.67 -18.04 -8.12
C GLU A 357 12.13 -18.35 -8.53
N GLU A 358 13.05 -17.41 -8.38
CA GLU A 358 14.47 -17.50 -8.82
C GLU A 358 14.63 -17.83 -10.32
N THR A 359 13.63 -17.48 -11.14
CA THR A 359 13.56 -17.72 -12.57
C THR A 359 14.11 -16.58 -13.43
N ILE A 360 14.58 -15.49 -12.83
CA ILE A 360 15.36 -14.43 -13.45
C ILE A 360 16.78 -14.45 -12.90
N LYS A 361 17.78 -14.15 -13.72
CA LYS A 361 19.17 -14.01 -13.28
C LYS A 361 19.76 -12.71 -13.78
N PHE A 362 20.36 -11.97 -12.88
CA PHE A 362 21.03 -10.70 -13.14
C PHE A 362 22.54 -10.86 -13.13
N LEU A 363 23.23 -10.08 -13.92
CA LEU A 363 24.65 -9.88 -13.79
C LEU A 363 24.96 -9.23 -12.42
N THR A 364 26.10 -9.60 -11.85
CA THR A 364 26.58 -8.96 -10.62
C THR A 364 27.10 -7.56 -10.98
N ASP A 365 26.28 -6.56 -10.71
CA ASP A 365 26.59 -5.14 -10.90
C ASP A 365 26.13 -4.36 -9.67
N ASN A 366 27.01 -3.48 -9.15
CA ASN A 366 26.74 -2.78 -7.90
C ASN A 366 25.65 -1.72 -8.04
N GLU A 367 25.60 -1.00 -9.16
CA GLU A 367 24.59 0.04 -9.41
C GLU A 367 23.21 -0.60 -9.53
N GLN A 368 23.08 -1.64 -10.34
CA GLN A 368 21.84 -2.42 -10.49
C GLN A 368 21.38 -3.01 -9.16
N TYR A 369 22.30 -3.51 -8.32
CA TYR A 369 21.97 -4.05 -7.00
C TYR A 369 21.42 -2.95 -6.08
N VAL A 370 22.08 -1.79 -6.04
CA VAL A 370 21.68 -0.64 -5.21
C VAL A 370 20.34 -0.10 -5.67
N GLU A 371 20.11 0.09 -6.96
CA GLU A 371 18.85 0.58 -7.51
C GLU A 371 17.68 -0.38 -7.23
N LEU A 372 17.86 -1.67 -7.48
CA LEU A 372 16.85 -2.68 -7.17
C LEU A 372 16.56 -2.74 -5.66
N GLY A 373 17.59 -2.65 -4.82
CA GLY A 373 17.45 -2.63 -3.36
C GLY A 373 16.77 -1.36 -2.84
N GLY A 374 16.97 -0.25 -3.53
CA GLY A 374 16.38 1.04 -3.21
C GLY A 374 14.96 1.25 -3.72
N TYR A 375 14.43 0.33 -4.52
CA TYR A 375 13.08 0.45 -5.08
C TYR A 375 12.02 0.34 -3.97
N GLN A 376 11.15 1.34 -3.87
CA GLN A 376 10.19 1.47 -2.78
C GLN A 376 8.75 1.54 -3.30
N ILE A 377 7.83 1.11 -2.44
CA ILE A 377 6.41 1.31 -2.67
C ILE A 377 6.02 2.64 -2.04
N GLU A 378 5.39 3.48 -2.83
CA GLU A 378 4.70 4.66 -2.34
C GLU A 378 3.18 4.48 -2.47
N ILE A 379 2.47 4.89 -1.44
CA ILE A 379 1.02 4.99 -1.51
C ILE A 379 0.69 6.45 -1.78
N THR A 380 0.11 6.71 -2.96
CA THR A 380 -0.33 8.05 -3.33
C THR A 380 -1.38 8.59 -2.37
N LYS A 381 -1.61 9.90 -2.38
CA LYS A 381 -2.67 10.54 -1.59
C LYS A 381 -4.07 9.97 -1.87
N THR A 382 -4.24 9.30 -3.01
CA THR A 382 -5.48 8.64 -3.42
C THR A 382 -5.53 7.16 -3.03
N GLY A 383 -4.54 6.65 -2.30
CA GLY A 383 -4.47 5.24 -1.87
C GLY A 383 -4.00 4.27 -2.97
N GLN A 384 -3.53 4.77 -4.11
CA GLN A 384 -2.96 3.94 -5.17
C GLN A 384 -1.51 3.59 -4.83
N ILE A 385 -1.13 2.35 -5.09
CA ILE A 385 0.25 1.89 -4.97
C ILE A 385 1.01 2.36 -6.21
N THR A 386 2.12 3.06 -5.98
CA THR A 386 3.12 3.41 -6.99
C THR A 386 4.46 2.85 -6.56
N TYR A 387 5.32 2.61 -7.54
CA TYR A 387 6.67 2.11 -7.32
C TYR A 387 7.66 3.18 -7.75
N ASN A 388 8.59 3.53 -6.88
CA ASN A 388 9.61 4.55 -7.18
C ASN A 388 11.00 4.07 -6.79
N GLY A 389 12.01 4.45 -7.58
CA GLY A 389 13.40 4.30 -7.23
C GLY A 389 13.81 5.26 -6.10
N MET A 390 14.96 5.02 -5.49
CA MET A 390 15.49 5.79 -4.34
C MET A 390 15.68 7.30 -4.65
N TYR A 391 15.84 7.64 -5.90
CA TYR A 391 16.17 9.01 -6.37
C TYR A 391 15.04 9.68 -7.15
N GLY A 392 13.81 9.17 -7.09
CA GLY A 392 12.63 9.87 -7.62
C GLY A 392 12.52 9.89 -9.15
N SER A 393 13.10 8.92 -9.82
CA SER A 393 12.92 8.69 -11.26
C SER A 393 11.78 7.71 -11.54
#